data_2e104808164d2548475ec506f0298f54
#
_entry.id   2e104808164d2548475ec506f0298f54
#
_cell.length_a   1.000
_cell.length_b   1.000
_cell.length_c   1.000
_cell.angle_alpha   90.00
_cell.angle_beta   90.00
_cell.angle_gamma   90.00
#
_symmetry.space_group_name_H-M   'P 1'
#
loop_
_entity.id
_entity.type
_entity.pdbx_description
1 polymer ?
#
loop_
_entity_poly.entity_id
_entity_poly.type
_entity_poly.pdbx_seq_one_letter_code
_entity_poly.pdbx_strand_id
1 'polypeptide(L)'
;MPPPAPARAGAAEELSGLFLQSCLPYAGQPAALRRWAVTARLPEIADPARTRFLVGAAGKVFDASNAAGKFVLLSADDGVCAVITEQAGDQETVKGLEDALKGARAMFRMVIERDDKLNPALHHREYLATKGNRAWRILIATKRDGKAGETPGRAMLTAAPE
;
A
#
# COMPACT_ATOMS: atom_id res chain seq x y z
N MET A 1 22.63 9.04 27.85
CA MET A 1 21.65 8.03 27.39
C MET A 1 21.20 8.42 26.01
N PRO A 2 21.46 7.60 25.01
CA PRO A 2 20.93 7.92 23.69
C PRO A 2 19.40 7.99 23.83
N PRO A 3 18.75 8.94 23.12
CA PRO A 3 17.31 8.93 23.07
C PRO A 3 16.84 7.55 22.62
N PRO A 4 15.72 7.06 23.15
CA PRO A 4 15.16 5.83 22.61
C PRO A 4 15.10 6.00 21.09
N ALA A 5 15.55 4.98 20.37
CA ALA A 5 15.39 4.96 18.91
C ALA A 5 13.99 5.49 18.64
N PRO A 6 13.82 6.50 17.75
CA PRO A 6 12.49 6.97 17.42
C PRO A 6 11.66 5.72 17.21
N ALA A 7 10.54 5.64 17.92
CA ALA A 7 9.54 4.63 17.64
C ALA A 7 9.53 4.55 16.13
N ARG A 8 9.92 3.44 15.57
CA ARG A 8 10.03 3.21 14.15
C ARG A 8 8.86 3.92 13.51
N ALA A 9 9.14 4.97 12.70
CA ALA A 9 8.12 5.44 11.79
C ALA A 9 7.49 4.16 11.35
N GLY A 10 6.30 3.88 11.82
CA GLY A 10 5.77 2.55 11.73
C GLY A 10 5.78 2.13 10.28
N ALA A 11 5.91 0.84 10.01
CA ALA A 11 5.83 0.33 8.65
C ALA A 11 4.56 0.85 7.95
N ALA A 12 3.48 1.08 8.70
CA ALA A 12 2.25 1.69 8.17
C ALA A 12 2.47 3.12 7.65
N GLU A 13 3.26 3.93 8.34
CA GLU A 13 3.58 5.29 7.90
C GLU A 13 4.43 5.29 6.64
N GLU A 14 5.45 4.42 6.59
CA GLU A 14 6.27 4.24 5.40
C GLU A 14 5.47 3.70 4.22
N LEU A 15 4.57 2.75 4.46
CA LEU A 15 3.70 2.20 3.44
C LEU A 15 2.81 3.30 2.84
N SER A 16 2.21 4.12 3.68
CA SER A 16 1.36 5.23 3.25
C SER A 16 2.15 6.30 2.50
N GLY A 17 3.38 6.59 2.93
CA GLY A 17 4.28 7.49 2.22
C GLY A 17 4.64 6.98 0.82
N LEU A 18 4.98 5.70 0.72
CA LEU A 18 5.24 5.05 -0.56
C LEU A 18 4.00 5.12 -1.47
N PHE A 19 2.84 4.84 -0.92
CA PHE A 19 1.57 4.89 -1.65
C PHE A 19 1.30 6.29 -2.23
N LEU A 20 1.50 7.33 -1.45
CA LEU A 20 1.34 8.71 -1.90
C LEU A 20 2.31 9.12 -2.98
N GLN A 21 3.54 8.59 -2.96
CA GLN A 21 4.57 8.93 -3.94
C GLN A 21 4.42 8.15 -5.24
N SER A 22 3.83 6.96 -5.19
CA SER A 22 3.77 6.04 -6.32
C SER A 22 2.35 5.86 -6.86
N CYS A 23 1.49 5.25 -6.05
CA CYS A 23 0.18 4.83 -6.53
C CYS A 23 -0.77 6.00 -6.80
N LEU A 24 -0.84 6.99 -5.93
CA LEU A 24 -1.77 8.09 -6.15
C LEU A 24 -1.43 8.92 -7.39
N PRO A 25 -0.17 9.39 -7.58
CA PRO A 25 0.14 10.16 -8.79
C PRO A 25 0.00 9.38 -10.09
N TYR A 26 0.24 8.07 -10.06
CA TYR A 26 0.39 7.27 -11.26
C TYR A 26 -0.66 6.17 -11.44
N ALA A 27 -1.72 6.14 -10.63
CA ALA A 27 -2.82 5.20 -10.83
C ALA A 27 -3.40 5.39 -12.23
N GLY A 28 -3.58 4.29 -12.96
CA GLY A 28 -4.02 4.33 -14.35
C GLY A 28 -2.92 4.65 -15.36
N GLN A 29 -1.68 4.84 -14.91
CA GLN A 29 -0.53 5.20 -15.76
C GLN A 29 0.65 4.27 -15.49
N PRO A 30 0.56 2.98 -15.87
CA PRO A 30 1.60 2.01 -15.51
C PRO A 30 2.98 2.35 -16.07
N ALA A 31 3.06 2.90 -17.27
CA ALA A 31 4.35 3.30 -17.84
C ALA A 31 5.03 4.39 -17.02
N ALA A 32 4.28 5.40 -16.57
CA ALA A 32 4.81 6.49 -15.75
C ALA A 32 5.21 5.98 -14.36
N LEU A 33 4.42 5.10 -13.77
CA LEU A 33 4.74 4.47 -12.49
C LEU A 33 6.06 3.70 -12.55
N ARG A 34 6.25 2.92 -13.60
CA ARG A 34 7.46 2.11 -13.80
C ARG A 34 8.69 2.98 -14.03
N ARG A 35 8.54 4.11 -14.74
CA ARG A 35 9.63 5.09 -14.85
C ARG A 35 10.00 5.69 -13.50
N TRP A 36 9.00 6.02 -12.70
CA TRP A 36 9.22 6.50 -11.32
C TRP A 36 10.00 5.47 -10.51
N ALA A 37 9.61 4.19 -10.57
CA ALA A 37 10.28 3.12 -9.84
C ALA A 37 11.75 2.98 -10.24
N VAL A 38 12.06 3.07 -11.53
CA VAL A 38 13.44 3.03 -12.04
C VAL A 38 14.24 4.25 -11.53
N THR A 39 13.64 5.43 -11.59
CA THR A 39 14.28 6.66 -11.09
C THR A 39 14.54 6.59 -9.58
N ALA A 40 13.63 5.99 -8.85
CA ALA A 40 13.77 5.76 -7.41
C ALA A 40 14.72 4.59 -7.09
N ARG A 41 15.27 3.93 -8.11
CA ARG A 41 16.20 2.80 -7.99
C ARG A 41 15.62 1.60 -7.26
N LEU A 42 14.34 1.31 -7.49
CA LEU A 42 13.70 0.14 -6.92
C LEU A 42 14.02 -1.09 -7.78
N PRO A 43 14.64 -2.14 -7.21
CA PRO A 43 14.90 -3.36 -7.96
C PRO A 43 13.61 -4.02 -8.43
N GLU A 44 13.57 -4.48 -9.66
CA GLU A 44 12.42 -5.25 -10.15
C GLU A 44 12.50 -6.68 -9.61
N ILE A 45 11.37 -7.20 -9.16
CA ILE A 45 11.26 -8.57 -8.65
C ILE A 45 10.90 -9.49 -9.81
N ALA A 46 11.73 -10.51 -10.02
CA ALA A 46 11.54 -11.49 -11.08
C ALA A 46 10.67 -12.67 -10.64
N ASP A 47 10.27 -13.50 -11.61
CA ASP A 47 9.61 -14.78 -11.30
C ASP A 47 10.55 -15.72 -10.52
N PRO A 48 10.02 -16.58 -9.67
CA PRO A 48 8.60 -16.85 -9.43
C PRO A 48 7.91 -15.89 -8.46
N ALA A 49 8.64 -15.04 -7.76
CA ALA A 49 8.06 -14.13 -6.76
C ALA A 49 7.09 -13.15 -7.39
N ARG A 50 7.41 -12.59 -8.56
CA ARG A 50 6.52 -11.68 -9.29
C ARG A 50 5.13 -12.27 -9.47
N THR A 51 5.05 -13.49 -9.97
CA THR A 51 3.78 -14.18 -10.22
C THR A 51 2.97 -14.35 -8.95
N ARG A 52 3.63 -14.65 -7.85
CA ARG A 52 2.96 -14.81 -6.55
C ARG A 52 2.35 -13.49 -6.06
N PHE A 53 3.05 -12.38 -6.23
CA PHE A 53 2.52 -11.07 -5.83
C PHE A 53 1.36 -10.63 -6.71
N LEU A 54 1.41 -10.89 -8.00
CA LEU A 54 0.40 -10.43 -8.96
C LEU A 54 -0.88 -11.27 -8.94
N VAL A 55 -0.84 -12.48 -8.42
CA VAL A 55 -2.00 -13.37 -8.23
C VAL A 55 -2.87 -13.43 -9.49
N GLY A 56 -2.26 -13.81 -10.62
CA GLY A 56 -2.96 -13.98 -11.91
C GLY A 56 -3.07 -12.71 -12.74
N ALA A 57 -2.69 -11.55 -12.23
CA ALA A 57 -2.64 -10.33 -13.01
C ALA A 57 -1.33 -10.24 -13.79
N ALA A 58 -1.34 -9.52 -14.91
CA ALA A 58 -0.12 -9.19 -15.64
C ALA A 58 0.43 -7.86 -15.15
N GLY A 59 1.76 -7.76 -15.01
CA GLY A 59 2.38 -6.54 -14.56
C GLY A 59 3.82 -6.71 -14.10
N LYS A 60 4.30 -5.69 -13.39
CA LYS A 60 5.64 -5.66 -12.80
C LYS A 60 5.56 -5.44 -11.30
N VAL A 61 6.56 -5.93 -10.59
CA VAL A 61 6.66 -5.84 -9.13
C VAL A 61 8.04 -5.32 -8.79
N PHE A 62 8.13 -4.40 -7.85
CA PHE A 62 9.38 -3.78 -7.42
C PHE A 62 9.58 -3.95 -5.93
N ASP A 63 10.84 -4.13 -5.54
CA ASP A 63 11.24 -4.16 -4.13
C ASP A 63 11.47 -2.72 -3.66
N ALA A 64 10.60 -2.23 -2.81
CA ALA A 64 10.69 -0.89 -2.23
C ALA A 64 11.16 -0.92 -0.77
N SER A 65 11.80 -2.00 -0.35
CA SER A 65 12.28 -2.18 1.01
C SER A 65 13.35 -1.15 1.36
N ASN A 66 13.37 -0.74 2.62
CA ASN A 66 14.31 0.23 3.15
C ASN A 66 14.61 -0.08 4.63
N ALA A 67 15.25 0.86 5.33
CA ALA A 67 15.60 0.68 6.75
C ALA A 67 14.39 0.49 7.66
N ALA A 68 13.20 0.97 7.24
CA ALA A 68 11.97 0.82 8.03
C ALA A 68 11.33 -0.56 7.88
N GLY A 69 11.67 -1.32 6.84
CA GLY A 69 11.14 -2.66 6.64
C GLY A 69 11.07 -3.09 5.18
N LYS A 70 10.32 -4.17 4.97
CA LYS A 70 10.12 -4.73 3.63
C LYS A 70 8.83 -4.21 3.03
N PHE A 71 8.94 -3.64 1.82
CA PHE A 71 7.82 -3.10 1.08
C PHE A 71 7.89 -3.56 -0.37
N VAL A 72 6.72 -3.77 -0.97
CA VAL A 72 6.60 -4.20 -2.36
C VAL A 72 5.66 -3.25 -3.09
N LEU A 73 6.05 -2.84 -4.28
CA LEU A 73 5.23 -2.01 -5.17
C LEU A 73 4.77 -2.85 -6.36
N LEU A 74 3.47 -2.92 -6.58
CA LEU A 74 2.87 -3.61 -7.73
C LEU A 74 2.38 -2.61 -8.76
N SER A 75 2.75 -2.85 -10.02
CA SER A 75 2.26 -2.10 -11.17
C SER A 75 1.57 -3.06 -12.13
N ALA A 76 0.25 -3.15 -12.06
CA ALA A 76 -0.50 -3.98 -12.98
C ALA A 76 -0.64 -3.30 -14.35
N ASP A 77 -0.68 -4.11 -15.41
CA ASP A 77 -0.78 -3.59 -16.77
C ASP A 77 -2.09 -2.84 -17.02
N ASP A 78 -3.14 -3.16 -16.26
CA ASP A 78 -4.44 -2.47 -16.34
C ASP A 78 -4.47 -1.11 -15.64
N GLY A 79 -3.36 -0.71 -15.01
CA GLY A 79 -3.23 0.58 -14.33
C GLY A 79 -3.45 0.54 -12.82
N VAL A 80 -3.87 -0.57 -12.26
CA VAL A 80 -3.98 -0.72 -10.80
C VAL A 80 -2.59 -0.70 -10.20
N CYS A 81 -2.45 0.02 -9.09
CA CYS A 81 -1.19 0.14 -8.35
C CYS A 81 -1.42 -0.25 -6.90
N ALA A 82 -0.51 -1.02 -6.34
CA ALA A 82 -0.61 -1.44 -4.95
C ALA A 82 0.74 -1.43 -4.24
N VAL A 83 0.70 -1.19 -2.94
CA VAL A 83 1.88 -1.32 -2.07
C VAL A 83 1.55 -2.27 -0.93
N ILE A 84 2.50 -3.10 -0.54
CA ILE A 84 2.30 -4.17 0.43
C ILE A 84 3.42 -4.16 1.45
N THR A 85 3.09 -4.43 2.72
CA THR A 85 4.05 -4.80 3.76
C THR A 85 3.47 -5.90 4.64
N GLU A 86 4.34 -6.69 5.25
CA GLU A 86 3.96 -7.71 6.24
C GLU A 86 4.21 -7.24 7.68
N GLN A 87 4.45 -5.94 7.86
CA GLN A 87 4.92 -5.37 9.13
C GLN A 87 4.02 -4.28 9.67
N ALA A 88 2.79 -4.16 9.16
CA ALA A 88 1.83 -3.16 9.60
C ALA A 88 0.51 -3.79 10.02
N GLY A 89 -0.02 -3.33 11.14
CA GLY A 89 -1.32 -3.75 11.65
C GLY A 89 -2.48 -2.97 11.03
N ASP A 90 -3.70 -3.43 11.31
CA ASP A 90 -4.92 -2.87 10.75
C ASP A 90 -5.11 -1.39 11.13
N GLN A 91 -5.17 -1.08 12.42
CA GLN A 91 -5.43 0.28 12.90
C GLN A 91 -4.35 1.26 12.48
N GLU A 92 -3.09 0.84 12.52
CA GLU A 92 -1.95 1.65 12.13
C GLU A 92 -2.00 1.99 10.64
N THR A 93 -2.41 1.05 9.80
CA THR A 93 -2.52 1.24 8.36
C THR A 93 -3.62 2.24 8.02
N VAL A 94 -4.77 2.11 8.66
CA VAL A 94 -5.89 3.06 8.47
C VAL A 94 -5.46 4.47 8.89
N LYS A 95 -4.88 4.61 10.07
CA LYS A 95 -4.41 5.90 10.56
C LYS A 95 -3.35 6.49 9.65
N GLY A 96 -2.37 5.69 9.23
CA GLY A 96 -1.31 6.14 8.35
C GLY A 96 -1.84 6.65 7.02
N LEU A 97 -2.77 5.92 6.40
CA LEU A 97 -3.37 6.35 5.14
C LEU A 97 -4.19 7.64 5.31
N GLU A 98 -5.05 7.70 6.32
CA GLU A 98 -5.89 8.87 6.53
C GLU A 98 -5.07 10.11 6.84
N ASP A 99 -4.04 9.98 7.69
CA ASP A 99 -3.11 11.09 7.98
C ASP A 99 -2.36 11.54 6.72
N ALA A 100 -1.93 10.59 5.89
CA ALA A 100 -1.24 10.87 4.65
C ALA A 100 -2.14 11.60 3.64
N LEU A 101 -3.39 11.17 3.50
CA LEU A 101 -4.36 11.83 2.62
C LEU A 101 -4.67 13.25 3.10
N LYS A 102 -4.82 13.46 4.41
CA LYS A 102 -5.00 14.79 5.01
C LYS A 102 -3.80 15.69 4.74
N GLY A 103 -2.60 15.16 4.93
CA GLY A 103 -1.36 15.88 4.66
C GLY A 103 -1.21 16.28 3.20
N ALA A 104 -1.70 15.46 2.27
CA ALA A 104 -1.72 15.74 0.84
C ALA A 104 -2.89 16.63 0.42
N ARG A 105 -3.76 17.03 1.36
CA ARG A 105 -4.95 17.83 1.11
C ARG A 105 -5.95 17.16 0.17
N ALA A 106 -5.99 15.85 0.17
CA ALA A 106 -7.01 15.08 -0.53
C ALA A 106 -8.27 15.01 0.32
N MET A 107 -9.42 15.07 -0.33
CA MET A 107 -10.70 14.79 0.33
C MET A 107 -10.96 13.29 0.19
N PHE A 108 -11.48 12.66 1.24
CA PHE A 108 -11.74 11.23 1.20
C PHE A 108 -12.91 10.87 2.13
N ARG A 109 -13.54 9.74 1.80
CA ARG A 109 -14.54 9.13 2.67
C ARG A 109 -14.50 7.62 2.51
N MET A 110 -14.74 6.91 3.60
CA MET A 110 -14.87 5.45 3.57
C MET A 110 -16.27 5.10 3.10
N VAL A 111 -16.36 4.24 2.09
CA VAL A 111 -17.63 3.83 1.48
C VAL A 111 -17.99 2.39 1.76
N ILE A 112 -17.00 1.54 2.03
CA ILE A 112 -17.20 0.13 2.34
C ILE A 112 -16.24 -0.28 3.45
N GLU A 113 -16.74 -1.07 4.38
CA GLU A 113 -15.94 -1.75 5.41
C GLU A 113 -16.55 -3.12 5.65
N ARG A 114 -15.74 -4.18 5.48
CA ARG A 114 -16.22 -5.55 5.65
C ARG A 114 -15.10 -6.54 5.88
N ASP A 115 -15.41 -7.66 6.50
CA ASP A 115 -14.52 -8.81 6.54
C ASP A 115 -14.62 -9.57 5.19
N ASP A 116 -13.51 -10.20 4.80
CA ASP A 116 -13.51 -11.04 3.61
C ASP A 116 -14.37 -12.27 3.85
N LYS A 117 -15.20 -12.63 2.86
CA LYS A 117 -16.14 -13.75 2.98
C LYS A 117 -15.44 -15.11 3.05
N LEU A 118 -14.31 -15.24 2.36
CA LEU A 118 -13.57 -16.49 2.27
C LEU A 118 -12.49 -16.61 3.36
N ASN A 119 -11.98 -15.48 3.83
CA ASN A 119 -10.96 -15.43 4.86
C ASN A 119 -11.28 -14.32 5.86
N PRO A 120 -12.01 -14.64 6.95
CA PRO A 120 -12.43 -13.62 7.93
C PRO A 120 -11.26 -12.89 8.63
N ALA A 121 -10.03 -13.43 8.52
CA ALA A 121 -8.85 -12.74 9.04
C ALA A 121 -8.48 -11.50 8.20
N LEU A 122 -8.95 -11.42 6.96
CA LEU A 122 -8.75 -10.27 6.10
C LEU A 122 -9.89 -9.27 6.27
N HIS A 123 -9.54 -8.01 6.49
CA HIS A 123 -10.48 -6.92 6.62
C HIS A 123 -10.29 -5.94 5.45
N HIS A 124 -11.39 -5.56 4.82
CA HIS A 124 -11.38 -4.68 3.66
C HIS A 124 -12.04 -3.35 3.99
N ARG A 125 -11.39 -2.27 3.57
CA ARG A 125 -11.97 -0.93 3.57
C ARG A 125 -11.77 -0.31 2.21
N GLU A 126 -12.77 0.43 1.76
CA GLU A 126 -12.73 1.10 0.48
C GLU A 126 -13.04 2.57 0.67
N TYR A 127 -12.21 3.41 0.08
CA TYR A 127 -12.33 4.86 0.14
C TYR A 127 -12.54 5.42 -1.25
N LEU A 128 -13.29 6.51 -1.34
CA LEU A 128 -13.26 7.40 -2.47
C LEU A 128 -12.44 8.62 -2.06
N ALA A 129 -11.44 8.98 -2.85
CA ALA A 129 -10.58 10.11 -2.58
C ALA A 129 -10.51 11.02 -3.81
N THR A 130 -10.45 12.32 -3.58
CA THR A 130 -10.35 13.32 -4.65
C THR A 130 -9.32 14.37 -4.29
N LYS A 131 -8.65 14.90 -5.32
CA LYS A 131 -7.77 16.05 -5.19
C LYS A 131 -7.75 16.79 -6.53
N GLY A 132 -8.22 18.03 -6.54
CA GLY A 132 -8.39 18.75 -7.78
C GLY A 132 -9.41 18.07 -8.69
N ASN A 133 -9.02 17.79 -9.93
CA ASN A 133 -9.85 17.08 -10.89
C ASN A 133 -9.56 15.57 -10.95
N ARG A 134 -8.80 15.05 -10.00
CA ARG A 134 -8.47 13.63 -9.92
C ARG A 134 -9.31 12.94 -8.86
N ALA A 135 -9.68 11.71 -9.15
CA ALA A 135 -10.43 10.87 -8.23
C ALA A 135 -9.86 9.45 -8.25
N TRP A 136 -9.85 8.83 -7.08
CA TRP A 136 -9.34 7.46 -6.90
C TRP A 136 -10.30 6.64 -6.08
N ARG A 137 -10.32 5.35 -6.38
CA ARG A 137 -10.82 4.34 -5.48
C ARG A 137 -9.62 3.71 -4.79
N ILE A 138 -9.61 3.77 -3.45
CA ILE A 138 -8.50 3.24 -2.64
C ILE A 138 -9.03 2.09 -1.81
N LEU A 139 -8.35 0.95 -1.88
CA LEU A 139 -8.66 -0.21 -1.04
C LEU A 139 -7.57 -0.39 0.00
N ILE A 140 -8.00 -0.63 1.24
CA ILE A 140 -7.12 -1.14 2.29
C ILE A 140 -7.54 -2.59 2.55
N ALA A 141 -6.60 -3.50 2.40
CA ALA A 141 -6.77 -4.88 2.82
C ALA A 141 -5.75 -5.16 3.93
N THR A 142 -6.23 -5.51 5.09
CA THR A 142 -5.36 -5.84 6.23
C THR A 142 -5.70 -7.21 6.77
N LYS A 143 -4.68 -7.94 7.19
CA LYS A 143 -4.86 -9.15 7.95
C LYS A 143 -4.94 -8.76 9.43
N ARG A 144 -6.01 -9.18 10.12
CA ARG A 144 -6.15 -8.94 11.54
C ARG A 144 -4.97 -9.55 12.28
N ASP A 145 -4.48 -8.80 13.28
CA ASP A 145 -3.42 -9.28 14.14
C ASP A 145 -3.82 -10.61 14.74
N GLY A 146 -2.97 -11.61 14.56
CA GLY A 146 -3.12 -12.89 15.22
C GLY A 146 -2.93 -12.76 16.73
N LYS A 147 -2.96 -13.89 17.41
CA LYS A 147 -2.68 -13.93 18.85
C LYS A 147 -1.29 -13.34 19.13
N ALA A 148 -1.14 -12.75 20.32
CA ALA A 148 0.13 -12.20 20.76
C ALA A 148 1.29 -13.18 20.51
N GLY A 149 2.31 -12.74 19.76
CA GLY A 149 3.46 -13.55 19.37
C GLY A 149 3.44 -14.06 17.95
N GLU A 150 2.34 -13.88 17.22
CA GLU A 150 2.29 -14.21 15.79
C GLU A 150 2.82 -13.05 14.94
N THR A 151 3.11 -13.35 13.67
CA THR A 151 3.66 -12.39 12.70
C THR A 151 2.85 -11.10 12.67
N PRO A 152 3.51 -9.92 12.59
CA PRO A 152 2.79 -8.66 12.39
C PRO A 152 1.84 -8.75 11.21
N GLY A 153 0.72 -8.06 11.30
CA GLY A 153 -0.30 -8.10 10.28
C GLY A 153 0.20 -7.63 8.91
N ARG A 154 -0.38 -8.21 7.86
CA ARG A 154 -0.12 -7.79 6.49
C ARG A 154 -1.04 -6.64 6.13
N ALA A 155 -0.52 -5.65 5.41
CA ALA A 155 -1.31 -4.54 4.89
C ALA A 155 -1.03 -4.31 3.41
N MET A 156 -2.10 -4.04 2.66
CA MET A 156 -2.04 -3.72 1.24
C MET A 156 -2.89 -2.49 0.98
N LEU A 157 -2.29 -1.49 0.34
CA LEU A 157 -3.00 -0.31 -0.14
C LEU A 157 -3.04 -0.37 -1.67
N THR A 158 -4.22 -0.26 -2.24
CA THR A 158 -4.43 -0.34 -3.69
C THR A 158 -5.12 0.92 -4.18
N ALA A 159 -4.66 1.48 -5.28
CA ALA A 159 -5.32 2.60 -5.94
C ALA A 159 -5.66 2.26 -7.38
N ALA A 160 -6.88 2.63 -7.77
CA ALA A 160 -7.34 2.62 -9.15
C ALA A 160 -7.94 4.00 -9.46
N PRO A 161 -7.84 4.48 -10.72
CA PRO A 161 -8.54 5.70 -11.09
C PRO A 161 -10.05 5.45 -11.02
N GLU A 162 -10.76 6.46 -10.57
CA GLU A 162 -12.23 6.43 -10.53
C GLU A 162 -12.81 6.88 -11.86
#